data_cf563c51e5adc0914ae68d141ebaa147
#
_entry.id   cf563c51e5adc0914ae68d141ebaa147
#
_cell.length_a   1.000
_cell.length_b   1.000
_cell.length_c   1.000
_cell.angle_alpha   90.00
_cell.angle_beta   90.00
_cell.angle_gamma   90.00
#
_symmetry.space_group_name_H-M   'P 1'
#
loop_
_entity.id
_entity.type
_entity.pdbx_description
1 polymer ?
#
loop_
_entity_poly.entity_id
_entity_poly.type
_entity_poly.pdbx_seq_one_letter_code
_entity_poly.pdbx_strand_id
1 'polypeptide(L)'
;MFYDQFNKPTNENSPTIMGYKAMSYFMMSKHVLNPYNKLMYFKKGKLCIDKAIVLDANNVELLYLRYCVQINVPKFLNYHNNISIDKKKIELYLQSNSNVQKLSPDFLNKIKQTLNKIPQN
;
A
#
# COMPACT_ATOMS: atom_id res chain seq x y z
N MET A 1 -4.51 19.37 -8.34
CA MET A 1 -5.13 18.04 -8.50
C MET A 1 -4.28 16.99 -7.82
N PHE A 2 -4.90 15.96 -7.26
CA PHE A 2 -4.19 14.95 -6.48
C PHE A 2 -3.03 14.30 -7.27
N TYR A 3 -3.30 13.91 -8.51
CA TYR A 3 -2.31 13.27 -9.35
C TYR A 3 -1.12 14.20 -9.64
N ASP A 4 -1.39 15.49 -9.83
CA ASP A 4 -0.34 16.45 -10.19
C ASP A 4 0.67 16.64 -9.06
N GLN A 5 0.25 16.46 -7.81
CA GLN A 5 1.14 16.60 -6.68
C GLN A 5 2.26 15.55 -6.70
N PHE A 6 1.99 14.38 -7.24
CA PHE A 6 2.97 13.31 -7.29
C PHE A 6 3.94 13.43 -8.46
N ASN A 7 3.69 14.37 -9.36
CA ASN A 7 4.56 14.60 -10.51
C ASN A 7 5.55 15.72 -10.29
N LYS A 8 5.56 16.32 -9.11
CA LYS A 8 6.53 17.37 -8.79
C LYS A 8 7.93 16.79 -8.68
N PRO A 9 8.92 17.40 -9.33
CA PRO A 9 10.27 16.83 -9.35
C PRO A 9 10.88 16.60 -7.96
N THR A 10 10.59 17.48 -7.01
CA THR A 10 11.16 17.39 -5.66
C THR A 10 10.69 16.18 -4.88
N ASN A 11 9.51 15.62 -5.24
CA ASN A 11 8.90 14.50 -4.50
C ASN A 11 8.85 13.21 -5.30
N GLU A 12 9.31 13.24 -6.53
CA GLU A 12 9.15 12.16 -7.49
C GLU A 12 9.78 10.86 -7.00
N ASN A 13 10.91 10.96 -6.29
CA ASN A 13 11.69 9.81 -5.87
C ASN A 13 11.44 9.38 -4.43
N SER A 14 10.53 10.04 -3.71
CA SER A 14 10.22 9.66 -2.34
C SER A 14 9.49 8.32 -2.33
N PRO A 15 9.96 7.33 -1.54
CA PRO A 15 9.26 6.05 -1.44
C PRO A 15 7.79 6.20 -1.00
N THR A 16 7.51 7.07 -0.04
CA THR A 16 6.14 7.28 0.42
C THR A 16 5.25 7.83 -0.71
N ILE A 17 5.75 8.79 -1.47
CA ILE A 17 5.03 9.33 -2.62
C ILE A 17 4.80 8.25 -3.68
N MET A 18 5.80 7.41 -3.93
CA MET A 18 5.65 6.28 -4.85
C MET A 18 4.54 5.33 -4.39
N GLY A 19 4.45 5.12 -3.09
CA GLY A 19 3.39 4.28 -2.52
C GLY A 19 2.00 4.83 -2.80
N TYR A 20 1.82 6.13 -2.62
CA TYR A 20 0.53 6.76 -2.91
C TYR A 20 0.23 6.79 -4.41
N LYS A 21 1.26 6.94 -5.24
CA LYS A 21 1.09 6.80 -6.69
C LYS A 21 0.61 5.40 -7.04
N ALA A 22 1.16 4.39 -6.39
CA ALA A 22 0.71 3.01 -6.58
C ALA A 22 -0.78 2.88 -6.24
N MET A 23 -1.21 3.49 -5.14
CA MET A 23 -2.63 3.44 -4.76
C MET A 23 -3.51 4.10 -5.80
N SER A 24 -3.04 5.17 -6.44
CA SER A 24 -3.78 5.79 -7.54
C SER A 24 -3.99 4.80 -8.70
N TYR A 25 -2.97 4.02 -9.04
CA TYR A 25 -3.12 3.00 -10.07
C TYR A 25 -4.13 1.93 -9.66
N PHE A 26 -4.09 1.48 -8.41
CA PHE A 26 -5.05 0.50 -7.93
C PHE A 26 -6.48 1.04 -7.99
N MET A 27 -6.67 2.30 -7.65
CA MET A 27 -7.98 2.93 -7.75
C MET A 27 -8.46 3.02 -9.19
N MET A 28 -7.57 3.39 -10.11
CA MET A 28 -7.91 3.41 -11.54
C MET A 28 -8.30 2.02 -12.02
N SER A 29 -7.61 0.99 -11.53
CA SER A 29 -7.94 -0.39 -11.86
C SER A 29 -9.38 -0.73 -11.50
N LYS A 30 -9.89 -0.19 -10.39
CA LYS A 30 -11.28 -0.44 -9.97
C LYS A 30 -12.30 0.25 -10.84
N HIS A 31 -11.96 1.40 -11.40
CA HIS A 31 -12.93 2.26 -12.09
C HIS A 31 -13.03 2.05 -13.58
N VAL A 32 -12.01 1.45 -14.21
CA VAL A 32 -12.09 1.18 -15.66
C VAL A 32 -12.94 -0.06 -15.88
N LEU A 33 -13.65 -0.08 -17.00
CA LEU A 33 -14.55 -1.20 -17.33
C LEU A 33 -13.87 -2.31 -18.11
N ASN A 34 -12.87 -1.97 -18.92
CA ASN A 34 -12.18 -2.92 -19.76
C ASN A 34 -11.29 -3.83 -18.90
N PRO A 35 -11.48 -5.17 -18.95
CA PRO A 35 -10.67 -6.08 -18.14
C PRO A 35 -9.17 -5.99 -18.40
N TYR A 36 -8.80 -5.74 -19.67
CA TYR A 36 -7.39 -5.58 -20.01
C TYR A 36 -6.79 -4.35 -19.29
N ASN A 37 -7.51 -3.23 -19.30
CA ASN A 37 -7.05 -2.02 -18.63
C ASN A 37 -7.03 -2.19 -17.13
N LYS A 38 -7.99 -2.93 -16.56
CA LYS A 38 -7.97 -3.25 -15.13
C LYS A 38 -6.67 -3.95 -14.75
N LEU A 39 -6.30 -4.95 -15.52
CA LEU A 39 -5.07 -5.70 -15.24
C LEU A 39 -3.84 -4.83 -15.43
N MET A 40 -3.82 -4.00 -16.46
CA MET A 40 -2.71 -3.10 -16.73
C MET A 40 -2.47 -2.14 -15.56
N TYR A 41 -3.52 -1.49 -15.07
CA TYR A 41 -3.38 -0.57 -13.95
C TYR A 41 -3.01 -1.29 -12.67
N PHE A 42 -3.54 -2.49 -12.46
CA PHE A 42 -3.18 -3.29 -11.29
C PHE A 42 -1.69 -3.61 -11.30
N LYS A 43 -1.16 -4.03 -12.44
CA LYS A 43 0.27 -4.34 -12.57
C LYS A 43 1.13 -3.12 -12.33
N LYS A 44 0.72 -1.96 -12.82
CA LYS A 44 1.46 -0.71 -12.57
C LYS A 44 1.50 -0.38 -11.09
N GLY A 45 0.37 -0.52 -10.41
CA GLY A 45 0.31 -0.28 -8.98
C GLY A 45 1.20 -1.23 -8.20
N LYS A 46 1.17 -2.51 -8.56
CA LYS A 46 2.01 -3.53 -7.92
C LYS A 46 3.49 -3.20 -8.06
N LEU A 47 3.92 -2.85 -9.26
CA LEU A 47 5.32 -2.50 -9.50
C LEU A 47 5.73 -1.27 -8.69
N CYS A 48 4.87 -0.27 -8.61
CA CYS A 48 5.18 0.95 -7.85
C CYS A 48 5.31 0.68 -6.36
N ILE A 49 4.37 -0.04 -5.77
CA ILE A 49 4.39 -0.27 -4.33
C ILE A 49 5.55 -1.19 -3.94
N ASP A 50 5.80 -2.22 -4.73
CA ASP A 50 6.90 -3.15 -4.44
C ASP A 50 8.25 -2.44 -4.58
N LYS A 51 8.41 -1.57 -5.57
CA LYS A 51 9.62 -0.79 -5.73
C LYS A 51 9.81 0.19 -4.58
N ALA A 52 8.74 0.85 -4.15
CA ALA A 52 8.81 1.78 -3.03
C ALA A 52 9.28 1.08 -1.76
N ILE A 53 8.78 -0.14 -1.52
CA ILE A 53 9.15 -0.91 -0.34
C ILE A 53 10.60 -1.40 -0.43
N VAL A 54 11.07 -1.74 -1.62
CA VAL A 54 12.49 -2.07 -1.80
C VAL A 54 13.38 -0.89 -1.40
N LEU A 55 12.96 0.32 -1.74
CA LEU A 55 13.73 1.53 -1.43
C LEU A 55 13.65 1.92 0.05
N ASP A 56 12.59 1.54 0.75
CA ASP A 56 12.38 1.91 2.15
C ASP A 56 11.62 0.79 2.87
N ALA A 57 12.32 -0.30 3.14
CA ALA A 57 11.72 -1.56 3.59
C ALA A 57 11.06 -1.49 4.97
N ASN A 58 11.42 -0.49 5.78
CA ASN A 58 10.88 -0.35 7.13
C ASN A 58 9.84 0.77 7.22
N ASN A 59 9.39 1.30 6.10
CA ASN A 59 8.37 2.34 6.08
C ASN A 59 7.00 1.70 6.31
N VAL A 60 6.47 1.89 7.51
CA VAL A 60 5.21 1.25 7.92
C VAL A 60 4.03 1.68 7.07
N GLU A 61 4.02 2.92 6.59
CA GLU A 61 2.96 3.37 5.69
C GLU A 61 2.90 2.53 4.42
N LEU A 62 4.07 2.28 3.83
CA LEU A 62 4.15 1.47 2.61
C LEU A 62 3.71 0.04 2.85
N LEU A 63 4.16 -0.54 3.97
CA LEU A 63 3.77 -1.90 4.34
C LEU A 63 2.26 -1.98 4.56
N TYR A 64 1.68 -0.97 5.20
CA TYR A 64 0.25 -0.93 5.43
C TYR A 64 -0.52 -0.81 4.11
N LEU A 65 -0.07 0.05 3.19
CA LEU A 65 -0.71 0.19 1.90
C LEU A 65 -0.71 -1.13 1.13
N ARG A 66 0.43 -1.80 1.09
CA ARG A 66 0.51 -3.10 0.41
C ARG A 66 -0.37 -4.14 1.10
N TYR A 67 -0.36 -4.16 2.41
CA TYR A 67 -1.21 -5.07 3.18
C TYR A 67 -2.69 -4.86 2.82
N CYS A 68 -3.14 -3.62 2.78
CA CYS A 68 -4.53 -3.30 2.42
C CYS A 68 -4.88 -3.83 1.03
N VAL A 69 -3.98 -3.65 0.07
CA VAL A 69 -4.22 -4.14 -1.28
C VAL A 69 -4.31 -5.66 -1.27
N GLN A 70 -3.36 -6.33 -0.64
CA GLN A 70 -3.28 -7.79 -0.71
C GLN A 70 -4.42 -8.50 0.00
N ILE A 71 -4.97 -7.92 1.07
CA ILE A 71 -6.12 -8.55 1.74
C ILE A 71 -7.42 -8.33 0.98
N ASN A 72 -7.46 -7.43 0.02
CA ASN A 72 -8.67 -7.07 -0.71
C ASN A 72 -8.70 -7.52 -2.17
N VAL A 73 -7.57 -7.98 -2.72
CA VAL A 73 -7.55 -8.39 -4.13
C VAL A 73 -8.04 -9.82 -4.29
N PRO A 74 -8.72 -10.12 -5.42
CA PRO A 74 -9.13 -11.49 -5.71
C PRO A 74 -7.93 -12.43 -5.82
N LYS A 75 -8.15 -13.67 -5.47
CA LYS A 75 -7.10 -14.68 -5.45
C LYS A 75 -6.47 -14.92 -6.82
N PHE A 76 -7.26 -14.78 -7.88
CA PHE A 76 -6.74 -15.03 -9.23
C PHE A 76 -5.70 -14.01 -9.68
N LEU A 77 -5.62 -12.86 -9.02
CA LEU A 77 -4.58 -11.87 -9.32
C LEU A 77 -3.24 -12.25 -8.69
N ASN A 78 -3.22 -13.26 -7.84
CA ASN A 78 -2.01 -13.84 -7.27
C ASN A 78 -1.10 -12.79 -6.61
N TYR A 79 -1.68 -11.99 -5.75
CA TYR A 79 -0.92 -10.96 -5.03
C TYR A 79 -1.25 -11.01 -3.54
N HIS A 80 -0.85 -12.11 -2.89
CA HIS A 80 -1.12 -12.36 -1.47
C HIS A 80 0.13 -12.78 -0.70
N ASN A 81 1.28 -12.77 -1.35
CA ASN A 81 2.48 -13.41 -0.81
C ASN A 81 3.15 -12.63 0.34
N ASN A 82 2.78 -11.39 0.55
CA ASN A 82 3.40 -10.56 1.60
C ASN A 82 2.50 -10.31 2.81
N ILE A 83 1.28 -10.87 2.82
CA ILE A 83 0.31 -10.56 3.87
C ILE A 83 0.87 -10.86 5.27
N SER A 84 1.39 -12.05 5.48
CA SER A 84 1.90 -12.45 6.80
C SER A 84 3.11 -11.62 7.21
N ILE A 85 4.02 -11.39 6.27
CA ILE A 85 5.25 -10.65 6.56
C ILE A 85 4.93 -9.20 6.89
N ASP A 86 4.10 -8.56 6.08
CA ASP A 86 3.74 -7.15 6.29
C ASP A 86 2.96 -6.99 7.59
N LYS A 87 2.03 -7.89 7.86
CA LYS A 87 1.27 -7.84 9.10
C LYS A 87 2.19 -7.91 10.32
N LYS A 88 3.15 -8.83 10.30
CA LYS A 88 4.08 -8.98 11.41
C LYS A 88 4.93 -7.73 11.61
N LYS A 89 5.44 -7.15 10.53
CA LYS A 89 6.25 -5.94 10.62
C LYS A 89 5.45 -4.77 11.15
N ILE A 90 4.20 -4.63 10.71
CA ILE A 90 3.32 -3.56 11.18
C ILE A 90 3.04 -3.75 12.68
N GLU A 91 2.76 -4.97 13.11
CA GLU A 91 2.51 -5.25 14.51
C GLU A 91 3.72 -4.94 15.38
N LEU A 92 4.91 -5.28 14.91
CA LEU A 92 6.14 -4.96 15.63
C LEU A 92 6.34 -3.45 15.73
N TYR A 93 6.03 -2.72 14.68
CA TYR A 93 6.10 -1.27 14.70
C TYR A 93 5.16 -0.68 15.74
N LEU A 94 3.93 -1.20 15.83
CA LEU A 94 2.94 -0.70 16.78
C LEU A 94 3.34 -0.99 18.23
N GLN A 95 4.15 -2.00 18.48
CA GLN A 95 4.64 -2.31 19.81
C GLN A 95 5.80 -1.41 20.23
N SER A 96 6.40 -0.68 19.29
CA SER A 96 7.52 0.21 19.57
C SER A 96 6.99 1.59 19.94
N ASN A 97 7.10 1.95 21.20
CA ASN A 97 6.57 3.23 21.70
C ASN A 97 7.23 4.44 21.05
N SER A 98 8.52 4.33 20.72
CA SER A 98 9.23 5.46 20.15
C SER A 98 8.77 5.81 18.74
N ASN A 99 8.19 4.87 18.02
CA ASN A 99 7.76 5.06 16.63
C ASN A 99 6.29 5.41 16.50
N VAL A 100 5.47 4.99 17.46
CA VAL A 100 4.01 5.20 17.38
C VAL A 100 3.65 6.67 17.30
N GLN A 101 4.45 7.52 17.96
CA GLN A 101 4.18 8.96 18.00
C GLN A 101 4.31 9.64 16.63
N LYS A 102 4.92 8.98 15.66
CA LYS A 102 5.10 9.57 14.33
C LYS A 102 3.86 9.48 13.46
N LEU A 103 2.89 8.67 13.87
CA LEU A 103 1.64 8.48 13.11
C LEU A 103 0.49 9.18 13.84
N SER A 104 -0.48 9.66 13.07
CA SER A 104 -1.68 10.23 13.65
C SER A 104 -2.50 9.15 14.35
N PRO A 105 -3.28 9.51 15.40
CA PRO A 105 -4.15 8.53 16.05
C PRO A 105 -5.15 7.89 15.11
N ASP A 106 -5.69 8.65 14.14
CA ASP A 106 -6.63 8.10 13.17
C ASP A 106 -5.99 7.05 12.30
N PHE A 107 -4.77 7.28 11.86
CA PHE A 107 -4.05 6.33 11.03
C PHE A 107 -3.73 5.06 11.83
N LEU A 108 -3.32 5.21 13.08
CA LEU A 108 -3.07 4.06 13.96
C LEU A 108 -4.32 3.21 14.14
N ASN A 109 -5.48 3.85 14.33
CA ASN A 109 -6.74 3.13 14.47
C ASN A 109 -7.09 2.37 13.20
N LYS A 110 -6.87 2.98 12.02
CA LYS A 110 -7.12 2.31 10.76
C LYS A 110 -6.22 1.11 10.58
N ILE A 111 -4.95 1.21 10.96
CA ILE A 111 -4.02 0.08 10.89
C ILE A 111 -4.52 -1.05 11.78
N LYS A 112 -4.89 -0.75 13.03
CA LYS A 112 -5.36 -1.77 13.96
C LYS A 112 -6.63 -2.46 13.45
N GLN A 113 -7.56 -1.70 12.90
CA GLN A 113 -8.79 -2.27 12.34
C GLN A 113 -8.47 -3.17 11.15
N THR A 114 -7.56 -2.75 10.30
CA THR A 114 -7.18 -3.51 9.11
C THR A 114 -6.50 -4.82 9.48
N LEU A 115 -5.65 -4.81 10.51
CA LEU A 115 -4.96 -6.02 10.94
C LEU A 115 -5.91 -7.10 11.46
N ASN A 116 -7.10 -6.69 11.90
CA ASN A 116 -8.11 -7.62 12.41
C ASN A 116 -9.00 -8.18 11.31
N LYS A 117 -8.86 -7.72 10.07
CA LYS A 117 -9.66 -8.24 8.98
C LYS A 117 -9.12 -9.58 8.49
N ILE A 118 -10.05 -10.43 8.05
CA ILE A 118 -9.69 -11.70 7.42
C ILE A 118 -9.46 -11.43 5.94
N PRO A 119 -8.33 -11.89 5.35
CA PRO A 119 -8.08 -11.68 3.92
C PRO A 119 -9.19 -12.28 3.06
N GLN A 120 -9.58 -11.56 2.01
CA GLN A 120 -10.55 -12.04 1.05
C GLN A 120 -9.89 -12.96 0.03
N ASN A 121 -10.55 -14.05 -0.27
CA ASN A 121 -10.02 -15.02 -1.24
C ASN A 121 -11.04 -15.34 -2.30
#